data_117ce6f173820c3a19e4f0ec286d6ee0
#
_entry.id   117ce6f173820c3a19e4f0ec286d6ee0
#
_cell.length_a   1.000
_cell.length_b   1.000
_cell.length_c   1.000
_cell.angle_alpha   90.00
_cell.angle_beta   90.00
_cell.angle_gamma   90.00
#
_symmetry.space_group_name_H-M   'P 1'
#
loop_
_entity.id
_entity.type
_entity.pdbx_description
1 polymer ?
#
loop_
_entity_poly.entity_id
_entity_poly.type
_entity_poly.pdbx_seq_one_letter_code
_entity_poly.pdbx_strand_id
1 'polypeptide(L)'
;MALFHEMKDKNLGDDIVIYSILIDCMCNAKKLTAARELFNSLLAKGLQPDVKTYNIMIKGLCKEGLIYEASELLEKMDGSGCSLDDCTYNTIIQGLLQQNETAKALILIKIMVDKGFSANATTASMVVDLLSANLGDKALQKLLQ
;
A
#
# COMPACT_ATOMS: atom_id res chain seq x y z
N MET A 1 -23.16 -8.67 10.72
CA MET A 1 -23.31 -7.35 10.10
C MET A 1 -24.49 -7.33 9.12
N ALA A 2 -25.65 -6.97 9.64
CA ALA A 2 -26.88 -6.98 8.86
C ALA A 2 -26.84 -6.00 7.69
N LEU A 3 -26.30 -4.81 7.89
CA LEU A 3 -26.19 -3.81 6.85
C LEU A 3 -25.33 -4.32 5.69
N PHE A 4 -24.26 -5.00 6.02
CA PHE A 4 -23.36 -5.56 5.04
C PHE A 4 -24.05 -6.59 4.15
N HIS A 5 -24.84 -7.45 4.76
CA HIS A 5 -25.57 -8.47 4.01
C HIS A 5 -26.65 -7.88 3.11
N GLU A 6 -27.32 -6.84 3.57
CA GLU A 6 -28.35 -6.18 2.79
C GLU A 6 -27.78 -5.50 1.56
N MET A 7 -26.58 -4.95 1.67
CA MET A 7 -25.97 -4.20 0.58
C MET A 7 -25.40 -5.06 -0.52
N LYS A 8 -24.95 -6.26 -0.21
CA LYS A 8 -24.32 -7.12 -1.20
C LYS A 8 -25.25 -7.60 -2.31
N ASP A 9 -26.55 -7.51 -2.10
CA ASP A 9 -27.54 -7.90 -3.10
C ASP A 9 -27.80 -6.79 -4.12
N LYS A 10 -27.14 -5.64 -3.98
CA LYS A 10 -27.34 -4.50 -4.87
C LYS A 10 -26.33 -4.52 -6.00
N ASN A 11 -25.71 -3.41 -6.31
CA ASN A 11 -24.80 -3.23 -7.42
C ASN A 11 -23.39 -3.68 -7.03
N LEU A 12 -22.71 -4.48 -7.87
CA LEU A 12 -21.35 -4.95 -7.60
C LEU A 12 -20.35 -3.81 -7.43
N GLY A 13 -20.51 -2.72 -8.19
CA GLY A 13 -19.66 -1.56 -8.04
C GLY A 13 -19.82 -0.89 -6.68
N ASP A 14 -21.04 -0.84 -6.19
CA ASP A 14 -21.33 -0.31 -4.87
C ASP A 14 -20.76 -1.21 -3.78
N ASP A 15 -20.74 -2.51 -4.01
CA ASP A 15 -20.15 -3.47 -3.05
C ASP A 15 -18.68 -3.19 -2.86
N ILE A 16 -17.94 -2.92 -3.93
CA ILE A 16 -16.50 -2.61 -3.84
C ILE A 16 -16.27 -1.35 -3.02
N VAL A 17 -17.09 -0.32 -3.24
CA VAL A 17 -17.00 0.94 -2.49
C VAL A 17 -17.24 0.68 -0.99
N ILE A 18 -18.27 -0.11 -0.68
CA ILE A 18 -18.62 -0.42 0.70
C ILE A 18 -17.51 -1.21 1.38
N TYR A 19 -16.98 -2.23 0.69
CA TYR A 19 -15.85 -3.00 1.22
C TYR A 19 -14.65 -2.09 1.51
N SER A 20 -14.35 -1.18 0.58
CA SER A 20 -13.23 -0.25 0.76
C SER A 20 -13.41 0.62 2.01
N ILE A 21 -14.62 1.13 2.21
CA ILE A 21 -14.93 1.95 3.38
C ILE A 21 -14.77 1.15 4.67
N LEU A 22 -15.31 -0.08 4.68
CA LEU A 22 -15.24 -0.95 5.86
C LEU A 22 -13.80 -1.36 6.17
N ILE A 23 -13.03 -1.70 5.15
CA ILE A 23 -11.63 -2.07 5.32
C ILE A 23 -10.85 -0.89 5.89
N ASP A 24 -11.07 0.31 5.34
CA ASP A 24 -10.41 1.52 5.82
C ASP A 24 -10.74 1.78 7.29
N CYS A 25 -12.01 1.66 7.66
CA CYS A 25 -12.45 1.83 9.04
C CYS A 25 -11.77 0.82 9.97
N MET A 26 -11.66 -0.44 9.54
CA MET A 26 -11.03 -1.46 10.36
C MET A 26 -9.53 -1.20 10.52
N CYS A 27 -8.87 -0.78 9.45
CA CYS A 27 -7.44 -0.42 9.51
C CYS A 27 -7.21 0.75 10.47
N ASN A 28 -8.06 1.77 10.40
CA ASN A 28 -7.93 2.95 11.26
C ASN A 28 -8.24 2.62 12.72
N ALA A 29 -9.11 1.65 12.96
CA ALA A 29 -9.44 1.19 14.31
C ALA A 29 -8.42 0.18 14.84
N LYS A 30 -7.36 -0.09 14.09
CA LYS A 30 -6.32 -1.06 14.43
C LYS A 30 -6.85 -2.49 14.51
N LYS A 31 -7.89 -2.77 13.75
CA LYS A 31 -8.48 -4.12 13.65
C LYS A 31 -8.08 -4.75 12.32
N LEU A 32 -6.79 -4.96 12.16
CA LEU A 32 -6.23 -5.43 10.90
C LEU A 32 -6.76 -6.82 10.51
N THR A 33 -6.94 -7.70 11.48
CA THR A 33 -7.51 -9.03 11.20
C THR A 33 -8.88 -8.94 10.54
N ALA A 34 -9.73 -8.05 11.07
CA ALA A 34 -11.05 -7.81 10.48
C ALA A 34 -10.94 -7.24 9.07
N ALA A 35 -9.97 -6.35 8.86
CA ALA A 35 -9.73 -5.77 7.53
C ALA A 35 -9.31 -6.85 6.54
N ARG A 36 -8.44 -7.78 6.93
CA ARG A 36 -8.02 -8.90 6.10
C ARG A 36 -9.20 -9.79 5.75
N GLU A 37 -10.04 -10.08 6.73
CA GLU A 37 -11.23 -10.91 6.49
C GLU A 37 -12.17 -10.27 5.48
N LEU A 38 -12.37 -8.97 5.58
CA LEU A 38 -13.19 -8.24 4.62
C LEU A 38 -12.58 -8.28 3.22
N PHE A 39 -11.27 -8.09 3.13
CA PHE A 39 -10.58 -8.15 1.85
C PHE A 39 -10.72 -9.54 1.22
N ASN A 40 -10.51 -10.58 2.02
CA ASN A 40 -10.65 -11.96 1.55
C ASN A 40 -12.09 -12.30 1.16
N SER A 41 -13.06 -11.76 1.88
CA SER A 41 -14.47 -11.93 1.53
C SER A 41 -14.79 -11.31 0.17
N LEU A 42 -14.22 -10.15 -0.09
CA LEU A 42 -14.38 -9.47 -1.37
C LEU A 42 -13.88 -10.36 -2.51
N LEU A 43 -12.69 -10.93 -2.33
CA LEU A 43 -12.11 -11.84 -3.33
C LEU A 43 -12.94 -13.12 -3.48
N ALA A 44 -13.42 -13.67 -2.37
CA ALA A 44 -14.22 -14.90 -2.39
C ALA A 44 -15.54 -14.74 -3.15
N LYS A 45 -16.05 -13.52 -3.22
CA LYS A 45 -17.26 -13.21 -3.96
C LYS A 45 -17.00 -12.95 -5.45
N GLY A 46 -15.76 -13.09 -5.87
CA GLY A 46 -15.39 -12.86 -7.26
C GLY A 46 -15.28 -11.39 -7.64
N LEU A 47 -15.29 -10.50 -6.64
CA LEU A 47 -15.11 -9.08 -6.89
C LEU A 47 -13.62 -8.77 -7.09
N GLN A 48 -13.35 -7.81 -7.96
CA GLN A 48 -11.96 -7.37 -8.21
C GLN A 48 -11.68 -6.13 -7.39
N PRO A 49 -10.70 -6.18 -6.46
CA PRO A 49 -10.31 -4.98 -5.75
C PRO A 49 -9.75 -3.95 -6.74
N ASP A 50 -10.09 -2.70 -6.55
CA ASP A 50 -9.52 -1.64 -7.38
C ASP A 50 -8.25 -1.07 -6.71
N VAL A 51 -7.63 -0.10 -7.37
CA VAL A 51 -6.40 0.52 -6.87
C VAL A 51 -6.61 1.09 -5.46
N LYS A 52 -7.75 1.72 -5.25
CA LYS A 52 -8.07 2.32 -3.95
C LYS A 52 -8.13 1.28 -2.84
N THR A 53 -8.77 0.14 -3.10
CA THR A 53 -8.89 -0.94 -2.13
C THR A 53 -7.52 -1.52 -1.76
N TYR A 54 -6.69 -1.78 -2.76
CA TYR A 54 -5.34 -2.25 -2.53
C TYR A 54 -4.53 -1.25 -1.71
N ASN A 55 -4.62 0.04 -2.04
CA ASN A 55 -3.89 1.08 -1.33
C ASN A 55 -4.27 1.14 0.14
N ILE A 56 -5.56 1.00 0.44
CA ILE A 56 -6.05 0.99 1.82
C ILE A 56 -5.44 -0.15 2.61
N MET A 57 -5.44 -1.36 2.04
CA MET A 57 -4.85 -2.53 2.69
C MET A 57 -3.35 -2.40 2.87
N ILE A 58 -2.65 -1.96 1.82
CA ILE A 58 -1.20 -1.78 1.88
C ILE A 58 -0.84 -0.76 2.96
N LYS A 59 -1.57 0.35 3.01
CA LYS A 59 -1.35 1.38 4.02
C LYS A 59 -1.54 0.84 5.43
N GLY A 60 -2.63 0.07 5.63
CA GLY A 60 -2.92 -0.53 6.93
C GLY A 60 -1.83 -1.49 7.37
N LEU A 61 -1.36 -2.34 6.46
CA LEU A 61 -0.29 -3.29 6.75
C LEU A 61 1.01 -2.57 7.09
N CYS A 62 1.34 -1.51 6.35
CA CYS A 62 2.55 -0.73 6.61
C CYS A 62 2.50 -0.06 7.97
N LYS A 63 1.34 0.46 8.38
CA LYS A 63 1.18 1.09 9.68
C LYS A 63 1.42 0.12 10.83
N GLU A 64 1.08 -1.15 10.63
CA GLU A 64 1.29 -2.20 11.64
C GLU A 64 2.67 -2.84 11.53
N GLY A 65 3.52 -2.36 10.65
CA GLY A 65 4.86 -2.89 10.46
C GLY A 65 4.95 -4.19 9.70
N LEU A 66 3.85 -4.60 9.07
CA LEU A 66 3.78 -5.87 8.34
C LEU A 66 4.19 -5.66 6.88
N ILE A 67 5.43 -5.27 6.70
CA ILE A 67 5.93 -4.83 5.40
C ILE A 67 6.02 -5.96 4.38
N TYR A 68 6.32 -7.17 4.81
CA TYR A 68 6.41 -8.29 3.88
C TYR A 68 5.04 -8.64 3.33
N GLU A 69 4.03 -8.61 4.17
CA GLU A 69 2.65 -8.85 3.73
C GLU A 69 2.18 -7.74 2.79
N ALA A 70 2.54 -6.50 3.08
CA ALA A 70 2.24 -5.36 2.21
C ALA A 70 2.91 -5.54 0.85
N SER A 71 4.16 -6.01 0.83
CA SER A 71 4.90 -6.26 -0.41
C SER A 71 4.25 -7.37 -1.24
N GLU A 72 3.79 -8.44 -0.59
CA GLU A 72 3.07 -9.50 -1.28
C GLU A 72 1.79 -8.99 -1.93
N LEU A 73 1.08 -8.12 -1.23
CA LEU A 73 -0.15 -7.54 -1.74
C LEU A 73 0.14 -6.61 -2.92
N LEU A 74 1.26 -5.90 -2.87
CA LEU A 74 1.71 -5.06 -3.97
C LEU A 74 1.94 -5.90 -5.23
N GLU A 75 2.57 -7.06 -5.09
CA GLU A 75 2.80 -7.97 -6.21
C GLU A 75 1.49 -8.50 -6.79
N LYS A 76 0.52 -8.83 -5.92
CA LYS A 76 -0.80 -9.26 -6.36
C LYS A 76 -1.52 -8.18 -7.14
N MET A 77 -1.42 -6.95 -6.67
CA MET A 77 -2.01 -5.79 -7.34
C MET A 77 -1.45 -5.64 -8.75
N ASP A 78 -0.13 -5.69 -8.87
CA ASP A 78 0.55 -5.58 -10.15
C ASP A 78 0.14 -6.71 -11.09
N GLY A 79 0.09 -7.93 -10.57
CA GLY A 79 -0.28 -9.11 -11.35
C GLY A 79 -1.73 -9.19 -11.74
N SER A 80 -2.61 -8.45 -11.05
CA SER A 80 -4.05 -8.47 -11.34
C SER A 80 -4.47 -7.47 -12.40
N GLY A 81 -3.54 -6.70 -12.93
CA GLY A 81 -3.83 -5.70 -13.94
C GLY A 81 -4.14 -4.32 -13.38
N CYS A 82 -4.11 -4.15 -12.06
CA CYS A 82 -4.23 -2.84 -11.44
C CYS A 82 -2.90 -2.12 -11.54
N SER A 83 -2.91 -0.93 -12.11
CA SER A 83 -1.68 -0.14 -12.21
C SER A 83 -1.32 0.49 -10.87
N LEU A 84 -0.07 0.36 -10.48
CA LEU A 84 0.42 1.05 -9.29
C LEU A 84 0.49 2.55 -9.58
N ASP A 85 -0.11 3.35 -8.70
CA ASP A 85 -0.06 4.80 -8.85
C ASP A 85 0.95 5.40 -7.85
N ASP A 86 1.09 6.72 -7.89
CA ASP A 86 2.02 7.41 -7.00
C ASP A 86 1.66 7.19 -5.53
N CYS A 87 0.38 7.13 -5.21
CA CYS A 87 -0.07 6.87 -3.85
C CYS A 87 0.43 5.51 -3.36
N THR A 88 0.31 4.48 -4.20
CA THR A 88 0.77 3.13 -3.87
C THR A 88 2.27 3.11 -3.61
N TYR A 89 3.03 3.68 -4.53
CA TYR A 89 4.49 3.71 -4.40
C TYR A 89 4.93 4.45 -3.14
N ASN A 90 4.37 5.64 -2.92
CA ASN A 90 4.74 6.43 -1.75
C ASN A 90 4.41 5.71 -0.45
N THR A 91 3.26 5.06 -0.39
CA THR A 91 2.82 4.33 0.80
C THR A 91 3.78 3.18 1.14
N ILE A 92 4.11 2.35 0.16
CA ILE A 92 4.98 1.20 0.40
C ILE A 92 6.42 1.63 0.68
N ILE A 93 6.90 2.66 -0.01
CA ILE A 93 8.24 3.19 0.22
C ILE A 93 8.36 3.72 1.65
N GLN A 94 7.37 4.47 2.11
CA GLN A 94 7.36 4.98 3.48
C GLN A 94 7.40 3.84 4.49
N GLY A 95 6.62 2.79 4.24
CA GLY A 95 6.60 1.61 5.11
C GLY A 95 7.95 0.91 5.16
N LEU A 96 8.59 0.75 4.00
CA LEU A 96 9.91 0.14 3.92
C LEU A 96 10.95 0.95 4.69
N LEU A 97 10.93 2.27 4.54
CA LEU A 97 11.85 3.15 5.25
C LEU A 97 11.64 3.09 6.75
N GLN A 98 10.39 3.03 7.20
CA GLN A 98 10.06 2.92 8.61
C GLN A 98 10.56 1.62 9.22
N GLN A 99 10.63 0.56 8.44
CA GLN A 99 11.11 -0.74 8.89
C GLN A 99 12.60 -0.96 8.60
N ASN A 100 13.31 0.10 8.22
CA ASN A 100 14.74 0.06 7.91
C ASN A 100 15.09 -0.86 6.73
N GLU A 101 14.11 -1.10 5.86
CA GLU A 101 14.33 -1.85 4.62
C GLU A 101 14.77 -0.91 3.51
N THR A 102 15.90 -0.26 3.74
CA THR A 102 16.41 0.82 2.90
C THR A 102 16.68 0.39 1.46
N ALA A 103 17.31 -0.77 1.29
CA ALA A 103 17.65 -1.25 -0.05
C ALA A 103 16.40 -1.45 -0.92
N LYS A 104 15.37 -2.06 -0.35
CA LYS A 104 14.11 -2.28 -1.07
C LYS A 104 13.40 -0.98 -1.37
N ALA A 105 13.42 -0.05 -0.41
CA ALA A 105 12.83 1.27 -0.60
C ALA A 105 13.50 2.01 -1.76
N LEU A 106 14.81 1.96 -1.84
CA LEU A 106 15.56 2.63 -2.90
C LEU A 106 15.25 2.03 -4.28
N ILE A 107 15.11 0.71 -4.35
CA ILE A 107 14.75 0.04 -5.59
C ILE A 107 13.38 0.53 -6.07
N LEU A 108 12.40 0.60 -5.16
CA LEU A 108 11.06 1.05 -5.51
C LEU A 108 11.04 2.54 -5.89
N ILE A 109 11.85 3.36 -5.22
CA ILE A 109 11.98 4.78 -5.58
C ILE A 109 12.45 4.90 -7.04
N LYS A 110 13.44 4.13 -7.41
CA LYS A 110 13.95 4.16 -8.77
C LYS A 110 12.89 3.73 -9.78
N ILE A 111 12.16 2.66 -9.47
CA ILE A 111 11.07 2.18 -10.33
C ILE A 111 10.01 3.26 -10.48
N MET A 112 9.63 3.88 -9.37
CA MET A 112 8.62 4.94 -9.37
C MET A 112 9.02 6.11 -10.26
N VAL A 113 10.26 6.57 -10.12
CA VAL A 113 10.79 7.68 -10.91
C VAL A 113 10.87 7.31 -12.39
N ASP A 114 11.32 6.10 -12.70
CA ASP A 114 11.41 5.63 -14.08
C ASP A 114 10.05 5.58 -14.75
N LYS A 115 9.00 5.35 -13.99
CA LYS A 115 7.62 5.33 -14.50
C LYS A 115 6.98 6.72 -14.56
N GLY A 116 7.70 7.75 -14.15
CA GLY A 116 7.22 9.12 -14.22
C GLY A 116 6.47 9.61 -12.99
N PHE A 117 6.48 8.85 -11.92
CA PHE A 117 5.85 9.26 -10.66
C PHE A 117 6.87 9.96 -9.78
N SER A 118 6.36 10.75 -8.82
CA SER A 118 7.22 11.54 -7.93
C SER A 118 6.97 11.18 -6.46
N ALA A 119 8.02 11.28 -5.66
CA ALA A 119 7.90 11.16 -4.22
C ALA A 119 7.10 12.35 -3.68
N ASN A 120 6.14 12.07 -2.80
CA ASN A 120 5.41 13.15 -2.13
C ASN A 120 6.28 13.76 -1.04
N ALA A 121 5.78 14.83 -0.39
CA ALA A 121 6.56 15.57 0.62
C ALA A 121 7.01 14.66 1.77
N THR A 122 6.14 13.76 2.22
CA THR A 122 6.47 12.84 3.31
C THR A 122 7.59 11.90 2.91
N THR A 123 7.48 11.28 1.75
CA THR A 123 8.51 10.36 1.26
C THR A 123 9.83 11.10 1.02
N ALA A 124 9.77 12.28 0.41
CA ALA A 124 10.96 13.09 0.17
C ALA A 124 11.65 13.45 1.48
N SER A 125 10.88 13.84 2.50
CA SER A 125 11.42 14.17 3.81
C SER A 125 12.12 12.98 4.45
N MET A 126 11.51 11.79 4.36
CA MET A 126 12.10 10.57 4.91
C MET A 126 13.40 10.21 4.21
N VAL A 127 13.46 10.39 2.89
CA VAL A 127 14.68 10.13 2.12
C VAL A 127 15.78 11.11 2.50
N VAL A 128 15.45 12.39 2.65
CA VAL A 128 16.41 13.40 3.08
C VAL A 128 16.97 13.08 4.46
N ASP A 129 16.11 12.69 5.40
CA ASP A 129 16.54 12.30 6.73
C ASP A 129 17.50 11.11 6.68
N LEU A 130 17.19 10.13 5.83
CA LEU A 130 18.04 8.96 5.65
C LEU A 130 19.40 9.34 5.09
N LEU A 131 19.42 10.24 4.11
CA LEU A 131 20.68 10.75 3.53
C LEU A 131 21.52 11.46 4.56
N SER A 132 20.88 12.29 5.38
CA SER A 132 21.58 13.03 6.43
C SER A 132 22.21 12.10 7.47
N ALA A 133 21.50 11.01 7.77
CA ALA A 133 21.99 10.03 8.75
C ALA A 133 23.06 9.10 8.18
N ASN A 134 23.06 8.87 6.87
CA ASN A 134 23.90 7.85 6.22
C ASN A 134 24.73 8.44 5.07
N LEU A 135 25.37 9.58 5.33
CA LEU A 135 26.16 10.25 4.29
C LEU A 135 27.27 9.39 3.67
N GLY A 136 27.74 8.40 4.41
CA GLY A 136 28.78 7.52 3.93
C GLY A 136 28.28 6.31 3.16
N ASP A 137 26.99 6.16 3.04
CA ASP A 137 26.42 4.98 2.37
C ASP A 137 26.57 5.08 0.85
N LYS A 138 27.44 4.25 0.31
CA LYS A 138 27.74 4.25 -1.13
C LYS A 138 26.55 3.86 -1.99
N ALA A 139 25.69 2.98 -1.49
CA ALA A 139 24.52 2.55 -2.24
C ALA A 139 23.55 3.72 -2.43
N LEU A 140 23.36 4.52 -1.38
CA LEU A 140 22.52 5.71 -1.43
C LEU A 140 23.10 6.75 -2.40
N GLN A 141 24.39 6.98 -2.31
CA GLN A 141 25.06 7.94 -3.18
C GLN A 141 24.97 7.53 -4.66
N LYS A 142 25.11 6.26 -4.94
CA LYS A 142 24.96 5.73 -6.29
C LYS A 142 23.59 5.98 -6.86
N LEU A 143 22.57 5.81 -6.05
CA LEU A 143 21.18 5.96 -6.50
C LEU A 143 20.84 7.41 -6.84
N LEU A 144 21.50 8.34 -6.18
CA LEU A 144 21.29 9.78 -6.39
C LEU A 144 22.04 10.33 -7.60
N GLN A 145 22.98 9.57 -8.11
CA GLN A 145 23.72 9.94 -9.31
C GLN A 145 22.97 9.45 -10.55
#